data_25a9b3a31a303c9a7fa75343106e94f5
#
_entry.id   25a9b3a31a303c9a7fa75343106e94f5
#
_cell.length_a   1.000
_cell.length_b   1.000
_cell.length_c   1.000
_cell.angle_alpha   90.00
_cell.angle_beta   90.00
_cell.angle_gamma   90.00
#
_symmetry.space_group_name_H-M   'P 1'
#
loop_
_entity.id
_entity.type
_entity.pdbx_description
1 polymer ?
#
loop_
_entity_poly.entity_id
_entity_poly.type
_entity_poly.pdbx_seq_one_letter_code
_entity_poly.pdbx_strand_id
1 'polypeptide(L)'
;MKQEGKFILMNREELKVYIEGLKGCKTFTSIQQHHTASPAYKDVKNNNIQLMKSMENYHVKNLKMSEIAQHFSTFPDGTICVGRPLTKDGGGFLSPLNKNSITIENVGNFDIDLMTEEQKQSIVFLNALLCKKFNIIPSTSTLIYHTWVQNKSCPGTKWFGGNTKAAAEKYFIPLVKQSLEDMSFEEALKIVSDKSGVNYDYWKLRKDIEPNFKGLIIKIAKAFGGV
;
A
#
# COMPACT_ATOMS: atom_id res chain seq x y z
N MET A 1 -17.46 0.43 -0.01
CA MET A 1 -16.86 0.55 -1.38
C MET A 1 -17.73 1.46 -2.23
N LYS A 2 -17.15 2.47 -2.86
CA LYS A 2 -17.83 3.36 -3.83
C LYS A 2 -17.11 3.24 -5.17
N GLN A 3 -17.86 3.05 -6.27
CA GLN A 3 -17.28 2.90 -7.61
C GLN A 3 -17.90 3.90 -8.60
N GLU A 4 -17.05 4.53 -9.40
CA GLU A 4 -17.45 5.37 -10.54
C GLU A 4 -16.52 5.09 -11.73
N GLY A 5 -17.06 4.40 -12.74
CA GLY A 5 -16.27 3.87 -13.85
C GLY A 5 -15.22 2.87 -13.36
N LYS A 6 -13.94 3.10 -13.68
CA LYS A 6 -12.82 2.25 -13.23
C LYS A 6 -12.31 2.58 -11.83
N PHE A 7 -12.68 3.73 -11.27
CA PHE A 7 -12.22 4.16 -9.97
C PHE A 7 -13.06 3.53 -8.86
N ILE A 8 -12.39 2.81 -7.97
CA ILE A 8 -13.01 2.12 -6.83
C ILE A 8 -12.38 2.68 -5.57
N LEU A 9 -13.17 3.41 -4.77
CA LEU A 9 -12.77 3.98 -3.49
C LEU A 9 -13.15 3.03 -2.36
N MET A 10 -12.21 2.74 -1.48
CA MET A 10 -12.30 1.71 -0.45
C MET A 10 -11.69 2.17 0.87
N ASN A 11 -12.17 1.62 1.97
CA ASN A 11 -11.44 1.57 3.23
C ASN A 11 -10.44 0.39 3.23
N ARG A 12 -9.70 0.18 4.33
CA ARG A 12 -8.66 -0.86 4.43
C ARG A 12 -9.22 -2.29 4.39
N GLU A 13 -10.36 -2.54 5.02
CA GLU A 13 -11.04 -3.84 5.05
C GLU A 13 -11.52 -4.22 3.65
N GLU A 14 -12.16 -3.28 2.96
CA GLU A 14 -12.61 -3.45 1.58
C GLU A 14 -11.44 -3.66 0.61
N LEU A 15 -10.32 -2.94 0.83
CA LEU A 15 -9.10 -3.11 0.06
C LEU A 15 -8.51 -4.51 0.23
N LYS A 16 -8.51 -5.06 1.46
CA LYS A 16 -8.03 -6.43 1.70
C LYS A 16 -8.80 -7.43 0.84
N VAL A 17 -10.12 -7.39 0.91
CA VAL A 17 -11.00 -8.26 0.11
C VAL A 17 -10.75 -8.08 -1.39
N TYR A 18 -10.61 -6.83 -1.84
CA TYR A 18 -10.32 -6.50 -3.24
C TYR A 18 -9.00 -7.11 -3.72
N ILE A 19 -7.89 -6.90 -2.99
CA ILE A 19 -6.56 -7.39 -3.35
C ILE A 19 -6.50 -8.92 -3.33
N GLU A 20 -7.11 -9.57 -2.33
CA GLU A 20 -7.18 -11.03 -2.23
C GLU A 20 -7.95 -11.64 -3.41
N GLY A 21 -9.04 -11.00 -3.83
CA GLY A 21 -9.88 -11.43 -4.95
C GLY A 21 -9.28 -11.20 -6.35
N LEU A 22 -8.20 -10.44 -6.48
CA LEU A 22 -7.59 -10.13 -7.78
C LEU A 22 -7.02 -11.37 -8.47
N LYS A 23 -7.36 -11.54 -9.76
CA LYS A 23 -6.85 -12.60 -10.65
C LYS A 23 -6.27 -11.98 -11.92
N GLY A 24 -5.38 -12.70 -12.60
CA GLY A 24 -4.83 -12.27 -13.88
C GLY A 24 -3.92 -11.04 -13.83
N CYS A 25 -3.38 -10.70 -12.65
CA CYS A 25 -2.42 -9.61 -12.51
C CYS A 25 -1.09 -9.94 -13.19
N LYS A 26 -0.35 -8.92 -13.60
CA LYS A 26 1.07 -9.07 -13.96
C LYS A 26 1.88 -9.52 -12.74
N THR A 27 3.08 -10.01 -12.99
CA THR A 27 4.10 -10.17 -11.94
C THR A 27 4.72 -8.82 -11.62
N PHE A 28 4.71 -8.44 -10.34
CA PHE A 28 5.36 -7.25 -9.85
C PHE A 28 6.49 -7.62 -8.89
N THR A 29 7.59 -6.87 -8.95
CA THR A 29 8.80 -7.10 -8.14
C THR A 29 9.14 -5.92 -7.24
N SER A 30 8.48 -4.77 -7.44
CA SER A 30 8.71 -3.56 -6.66
C SER A 30 7.47 -2.68 -6.58
N ILE A 31 7.49 -1.73 -5.66
CA ILE A 31 6.43 -0.73 -5.43
C ILE A 31 7.08 0.65 -5.39
N GLN A 32 6.57 1.56 -6.20
CA GLN A 32 7.02 2.95 -6.27
C GLN A 32 6.18 3.82 -5.34
N GLN A 33 6.86 4.64 -4.54
CA GLN A 33 6.23 5.60 -3.65
C GLN A 33 6.36 7.00 -4.23
N HIS A 34 5.22 7.64 -4.43
CA HIS A 34 5.10 9.01 -4.90
C HIS A 34 4.20 9.83 -3.97
N HIS A 35 4.33 11.14 -4.02
CA HIS A 35 3.34 12.10 -3.56
C HIS A 35 2.86 12.94 -4.75
N THR A 36 1.62 13.41 -4.70
CA THR A 36 1.08 14.24 -5.77
C THR A 36 1.75 15.61 -5.86
N ALA A 37 2.27 16.15 -4.74
CA ALA A 37 2.70 17.53 -4.55
C ALA A 37 1.60 18.56 -4.89
N SER A 38 0.91 18.37 -6.02
CA SER A 38 -0.34 19.01 -6.41
C SER A 38 -1.21 17.97 -7.12
N PRO A 39 -2.44 17.70 -6.62
CA PRO A 39 -3.13 18.33 -5.48
C PRO A 39 -2.44 18.06 -4.14
N ALA A 40 -2.40 19.10 -3.26
CA ALA A 40 -1.99 19.02 -1.86
C ALA A 40 -3.22 18.82 -0.95
N TYR A 41 -3.04 18.73 0.36
CA TYR A 41 -4.15 18.53 1.32
C TYR A 41 -5.23 19.63 1.23
N LYS A 42 -4.81 20.87 1.03
CA LYS A 42 -5.72 22.03 0.86
C LYS A 42 -6.67 21.89 -0.35
N ASP A 43 -6.30 21.06 -1.31
CA ASP A 43 -7.06 20.89 -2.56
C ASP A 43 -8.07 19.72 -2.47
N VAL A 44 -8.01 18.91 -1.40
CA VAL A 44 -8.89 17.76 -1.17
C VAL A 44 -10.25 18.25 -0.66
N LYS A 45 -11.31 18.11 -1.48
CA LYS A 45 -12.66 18.58 -1.19
C LYS A 45 -13.66 17.43 -0.97
N ASN A 46 -13.33 16.46 -0.13
CA ASN A 46 -14.20 15.33 0.23
C ASN A 46 -14.80 14.54 -0.96
N ASN A 47 -14.19 14.64 -2.13
CA ASN A 47 -14.58 13.86 -3.32
C ASN A 47 -13.34 13.25 -3.98
N ASN A 48 -12.81 12.20 -3.36
CA ASN A 48 -11.58 11.53 -3.77
C ASN A 48 -11.68 10.91 -5.18
N ILE A 49 -12.87 10.40 -5.57
CA ILE A 49 -13.06 9.88 -6.95
C ILE A 49 -12.98 11.01 -7.98
N GLN A 50 -13.55 12.19 -7.70
CA GLN A 50 -13.44 13.32 -8.61
C GLN A 50 -11.98 13.79 -8.73
N LEU A 51 -11.20 13.72 -7.65
CA LEU A 51 -9.78 14.02 -7.68
C LEU A 51 -9.02 13.03 -8.57
N MET A 52 -9.33 11.73 -8.49
CA MET A 52 -8.78 10.71 -9.40
C MET A 52 -9.09 11.00 -10.87
N LYS A 53 -10.33 11.39 -11.19
CA LYS A 53 -10.72 11.78 -12.55
C LYS A 53 -9.95 13.00 -13.04
N SER A 54 -9.71 13.97 -12.17
CA SER A 54 -8.94 15.18 -12.49
C SER A 54 -7.46 14.85 -12.74
N MET A 55 -6.85 13.99 -11.93
CA MET A 55 -5.50 13.50 -12.16
C MET A 55 -5.39 12.71 -13.47
N GLU A 56 -6.34 11.83 -13.77
CA GLU A 56 -6.36 11.12 -15.06
C GLU A 56 -6.46 12.08 -16.24
N ASN A 57 -7.36 13.06 -16.16
CA ASN A 57 -7.50 14.07 -17.21
C ASN A 57 -6.19 14.83 -17.45
N TYR A 58 -5.46 15.17 -16.39
CA TYR A 58 -4.14 15.78 -16.49
C TYR A 58 -3.12 14.83 -17.14
N HIS A 59 -3.06 13.57 -16.70
CA HIS A 59 -2.14 12.58 -17.28
C HIS A 59 -2.39 12.35 -18.77
N VAL A 60 -3.67 12.25 -19.17
CA VAL A 60 -4.03 12.00 -20.56
C VAL A 60 -3.83 13.26 -21.42
N LYS A 61 -4.34 14.41 -20.99
CA LYS A 61 -4.33 15.63 -21.82
C LYS A 61 -2.98 16.33 -21.84
N ASN A 62 -2.30 16.40 -20.69
CA ASN A 62 -1.06 17.17 -20.57
C ASN A 62 0.18 16.29 -20.72
N LEU A 63 0.21 15.11 -20.10
CA LEU A 63 1.37 14.21 -20.15
C LEU A 63 1.29 13.18 -21.28
N LYS A 64 0.20 13.18 -22.07
CA LYS A 64 -0.02 12.27 -23.21
C LYS A 64 0.05 10.79 -22.87
N MET A 65 -0.28 10.46 -21.63
CA MET A 65 -0.41 9.07 -21.19
C MET A 65 -1.72 8.46 -21.71
N SER A 66 -1.78 7.15 -21.85
CA SER A 66 -3.01 6.43 -22.27
C SER A 66 -4.11 6.44 -21.18
N GLU A 67 -3.74 6.64 -19.93
CA GLU A 67 -4.63 6.65 -18.77
C GLU A 67 -3.89 7.17 -17.52
N ILE A 68 -4.52 7.14 -16.36
CA ILE A 68 -3.91 7.53 -15.07
C ILE A 68 -2.60 6.74 -14.83
N ALA A 69 -1.58 7.39 -14.28
CA ALA A 69 -0.24 6.82 -14.12
C ALA A 69 -0.18 5.72 -13.02
N GLN A 70 -0.84 5.96 -11.90
CA GLN A 70 -0.75 5.12 -10.70
C GLN A 70 -1.80 4.01 -10.66
N HIS A 71 -1.42 2.89 -10.01
CA HIS A 71 -2.34 1.79 -9.73
C HIS A 71 -3.25 2.09 -8.54
N PHE A 72 -2.72 2.77 -7.53
CA PHE A 72 -3.44 3.15 -6.32
C PHE A 72 -3.14 4.59 -5.94
N SER A 73 -4.13 5.24 -5.32
CA SER A 73 -3.93 6.50 -4.58
C SER A 73 -4.44 6.37 -3.17
N THR A 74 -3.73 6.97 -2.21
CA THR A 74 -4.15 7.11 -0.81
C THR A 74 -4.54 8.55 -0.53
N PHE A 75 -5.49 8.76 0.37
CA PHE A 75 -6.04 10.08 0.69
C PHE A 75 -5.92 10.41 2.17
N PRO A 76 -5.98 11.72 2.54
CA PRO A 76 -5.86 12.15 3.94
C PRO A 76 -6.87 11.54 4.90
N ASP A 77 -8.06 11.17 4.42
CA ASP A 77 -9.12 10.49 5.17
C ASP A 77 -8.90 8.99 5.38
N GLY A 78 -7.77 8.48 4.90
CA GLY A 78 -7.42 7.05 4.97
C GLY A 78 -8.06 6.17 3.90
N THR A 79 -8.88 6.71 3.00
CA THR A 79 -9.41 5.94 1.88
C THR A 79 -8.34 5.68 0.81
N ILE A 80 -8.52 4.59 0.05
CA ILE A 80 -7.64 4.17 -1.03
C ILE A 80 -8.47 4.04 -2.31
N CYS A 81 -7.96 4.54 -3.43
CA CYS A 81 -8.63 4.41 -4.71
C CYS A 81 -7.79 3.63 -5.72
N VAL A 82 -8.43 2.71 -6.45
CA VAL A 82 -7.85 2.02 -7.59
C VAL A 82 -7.84 2.97 -8.79
N GLY A 83 -6.73 2.98 -9.52
CA GLY A 83 -6.54 3.75 -10.73
C GLY A 83 -6.28 2.86 -11.95
N ARG A 84 -5.02 2.70 -12.34
CA ARG A 84 -4.58 1.84 -13.44
C ARG A 84 -4.72 0.36 -13.05
N PRO A 85 -5.18 -0.52 -13.95
CA PRO A 85 -5.32 -1.94 -13.61
C PRO A 85 -3.95 -2.63 -13.44
N LEU A 86 -3.88 -3.59 -12.52
CA LEU A 86 -2.66 -4.40 -12.26
C LEU A 86 -2.33 -5.41 -13.38
N THR A 87 -2.98 -5.31 -14.53
CA THR A 87 -2.60 -6.02 -15.77
C THR A 87 -1.62 -5.22 -16.62
N LYS A 88 -1.31 -3.98 -16.24
CA LYS A 88 -0.44 -3.03 -16.94
C LYS A 88 0.70 -2.55 -16.05
N ASP A 89 1.76 -2.02 -16.64
CA ASP A 89 2.82 -1.31 -15.91
C ASP A 89 2.34 0.06 -15.45
N GLY A 90 2.89 0.54 -14.34
CA GLY A 90 2.64 1.90 -13.88
C GLY A 90 3.29 2.97 -14.75
N GLY A 91 3.06 4.24 -14.41
CA GLY A 91 3.60 5.39 -15.13
C GLY A 91 4.32 6.41 -14.24
N GLY A 92 4.74 6.02 -13.02
CA GLY A 92 5.33 6.94 -12.04
C GLY A 92 6.79 7.29 -12.29
N PHE A 93 7.58 6.37 -12.85
CA PHE A 93 8.98 6.58 -13.19
C PHE A 93 9.19 6.72 -14.71
N LEU A 94 10.43 6.97 -15.09
CA LEU A 94 10.85 6.83 -16.50
C LEU A 94 11.02 5.34 -16.84
N SER A 95 10.71 4.98 -18.09
CA SER A 95 11.04 3.66 -18.64
C SER A 95 12.57 3.44 -18.61
N PRO A 96 13.10 2.24 -18.25
CA PRO A 96 12.36 0.98 -18.02
C PRO A 96 11.93 0.74 -16.56
N LEU A 97 12.13 1.69 -15.63
CA LEU A 97 11.90 1.51 -14.18
C LEU A 97 10.42 1.27 -13.82
N ASN A 98 9.49 1.59 -14.71
CA ASN A 98 8.06 1.28 -14.54
C ASN A 98 7.74 -0.20 -14.72
N LYS A 99 8.59 -0.94 -15.45
CA LYS A 99 8.34 -2.34 -15.77
C LYS A 99 8.32 -3.18 -14.48
N ASN A 100 7.27 -3.96 -14.31
CA ASN A 100 7.05 -4.82 -13.14
C ASN A 100 7.05 -4.07 -11.80
N SER A 101 6.70 -2.79 -11.79
CA SER A 101 6.61 -1.96 -10.58
C SER A 101 5.19 -1.43 -10.39
N ILE A 102 4.65 -1.58 -9.18
CA ILE A 102 3.36 -0.99 -8.79
C ILE A 102 3.59 0.48 -8.43
N THR A 103 2.81 1.38 -9.01
CA THR A 103 2.89 2.81 -8.69
C THR A 103 1.80 3.20 -7.71
N ILE A 104 2.18 3.79 -6.58
CA ILE A 104 1.28 4.38 -5.58
C ILE A 104 1.51 5.89 -5.56
N GLU A 105 0.43 6.65 -5.73
CA GLU A 105 0.41 8.11 -5.63
C GLU A 105 -0.31 8.52 -4.35
N ASN A 106 0.41 9.09 -3.41
CA ASN A 106 -0.13 9.49 -2.12
C ASN A 106 -0.51 10.97 -2.18
N VAL A 107 -1.81 11.26 -2.06
CA VAL A 107 -2.32 12.63 -2.19
C VAL A 107 -1.81 13.48 -1.04
N GLY A 108 -1.14 14.59 -1.38
CA GLY A 108 -0.52 15.53 -0.46
C GLY A 108 0.79 16.08 -1.01
N ASN A 109 1.28 17.14 -0.40
CA ASN A 109 2.62 17.66 -0.63
C ASN A 109 3.47 17.45 0.64
N PHE A 110 4.10 16.29 0.76
CA PHE A 110 4.90 15.93 1.96
C PHE A 110 6.28 16.61 2.03
N ASP A 111 6.50 17.65 1.26
CA ASP A 111 7.54 18.65 1.58
C ASP A 111 7.01 19.68 2.59
N ILE A 112 5.69 19.93 2.62
CA ILE A 112 5.03 20.91 3.50
C ILE A 112 3.92 20.31 4.35
N ASP A 113 3.06 19.43 3.80
CA ASP A 113 1.96 18.79 4.52
C ASP A 113 2.49 17.80 5.59
N LEU A 114 1.82 17.73 6.72
CA LEU A 114 1.99 16.67 7.71
C LEU A 114 1.00 15.56 7.40
N MET A 115 1.50 14.37 7.18
CA MET A 115 0.67 13.20 6.88
C MET A 115 -0.30 12.90 8.03
N THR A 116 -1.58 12.72 7.70
CA THR A 116 -2.59 12.27 8.68
C THR A 116 -2.28 10.84 9.12
N GLU A 117 -2.68 10.47 10.33
CA GLU A 117 -2.47 9.11 10.83
C GLU A 117 -3.29 8.09 10.02
N GLU A 118 -4.49 8.46 9.59
CA GLU A 118 -5.37 7.65 8.73
C GLU A 118 -4.70 7.31 7.40
N GLN A 119 -4.10 8.31 6.73
CA GLN A 119 -3.39 8.08 5.47
C GLN A 119 -2.12 7.25 5.69
N LYS A 120 -1.36 7.54 6.75
CA LYS A 120 -0.14 6.79 7.11
C LYS A 120 -0.43 5.31 7.30
N GLN A 121 -1.47 4.98 8.07
CA GLN A 121 -1.91 3.60 8.26
C GLN A 121 -2.34 2.94 6.95
N SER A 122 -3.04 3.67 6.08
CA SER A 122 -3.48 3.15 4.78
C SER A 122 -2.32 2.92 3.82
N ILE A 123 -1.30 3.78 3.83
CA ILE A 123 -0.07 3.59 3.05
C ILE A 123 0.66 2.32 3.49
N VAL A 124 0.88 2.16 4.80
CA VAL A 124 1.55 0.99 5.36
C VAL A 124 0.78 -0.29 5.04
N PHE A 125 -0.53 -0.28 5.28
CA PHE A 125 -1.41 -1.42 5.02
C PHE A 125 -1.45 -1.82 3.54
N LEU A 126 -1.61 -0.86 2.62
CA LEU A 126 -1.59 -1.11 1.17
C LEU A 126 -0.27 -1.74 0.74
N ASN A 127 0.87 -1.18 1.19
CA ASN A 127 2.19 -1.72 0.85
C ASN A 127 2.36 -3.16 1.37
N ALA A 128 1.93 -3.45 2.60
CA ALA A 128 1.99 -4.80 3.17
C ALA A 128 1.12 -5.79 2.40
N LEU A 129 -0.12 -5.42 2.03
CA LEU A 129 -1.00 -6.25 1.20
C LEU A 129 -0.40 -6.56 -0.16
N LEU A 130 0.17 -5.57 -0.83
CA LEU A 130 0.82 -5.74 -2.13
C LEU A 130 2.08 -6.60 -2.02
N CYS A 131 2.89 -6.39 -0.99
CA CYS A 131 4.05 -7.24 -0.69
C CYS A 131 3.63 -8.70 -0.52
N LYS A 132 2.56 -8.95 0.23
CA LYS A 132 2.00 -10.29 0.42
C LYS A 132 1.49 -10.88 -0.90
N LYS A 133 0.66 -10.15 -1.64
CA LYS A 133 0.03 -10.60 -2.90
C LYS A 133 1.05 -11.00 -3.96
N PHE A 134 2.17 -10.27 -4.05
CA PHE A 134 3.17 -10.43 -5.10
C PHE A 134 4.50 -11.03 -4.60
N ASN A 135 4.55 -11.52 -3.36
CA ASN A 135 5.75 -12.08 -2.73
C ASN A 135 6.95 -11.11 -2.76
N ILE A 136 6.70 -9.82 -2.54
CA ILE A 136 7.72 -8.78 -2.49
C ILE A 136 8.25 -8.66 -1.06
N ILE A 137 9.55 -8.87 -0.86
CA ILE A 137 10.20 -8.70 0.44
C ILE A 137 10.45 -7.19 0.67
N PRO A 138 9.87 -6.55 1.72
CA PRO A 138 10.04 -5.13 1.97
C PRO A 138 11.51 -4.74 2.25
N SER A 139 12.07 -3.90 1.38
CA SER A 139 13.44 -3.38 1.46
C SER A 139 13.57 -2.08 0.64
N THR A 140 14.70 -1.39 0.73
CA THR A 140 14.98 -0.21 -0.10
C THR A 140 15.20 -0.52 -1.58
N SER A 141 15.33 -1.79 -1.95
CA SER A 141 15.39 -2.21 -3.36
C SER A 141 14.03 -2.56 -3.96
N THR A 142 13.00 -2.71 -3.12
CA THR A 142 11.65 -3.13 -3.54
C THR A 142 10.56 -2.10 -3.24
N LEU A 143 10.71 -1.29 -2.19
CA LEU A 143 9.87 -0.13 -1.88
C LEU A 143 10.64 1.14 -2.25
N ILE A 144 10.50 1.59 -3.50
CA ILE A 144 11.39 2.57 -4.12
C ILE A 144 10.76 3.96 -4.06
N TYR A 145 11.49 4.94 -3.55
CA TYR A 145 11.08 6.34 -3.57
C TYR A 145 11.53 7.02 -4.87
N HIS A 146 10.71 7.91 -5.40
CA HIS A 146 10.98 8.60 -6.66
C HIS A 146 12.31 9.37 -6.64
N THR A 147 12.64 10.02 -5.52
CA THR A 147 13.89 10.76 -5.33
C THR A 147 15.16 9.90 -5.52
N TRP A 148 15.08 8.57 -5.35
CA TRP A 148 16.25 7.70 -5.49
C TRP A 148 16.61 7.38 -6.94
N VAL A 149 15.70 7.66 -7.85
CA VAL A 149 15.85 7.33 -9.29
C VAL A 149 15.79 8.56 -10.19
N GLN A 150 15.30 9.70 -9.67
CA GLN A 150 15.24 10.98 -10.37
C GLN A 150 15.51 12.13 -9.39
N ASN A 151 16.10 13.23 -9.88
CA ASN A 151 16.37 14.41 -9.05
C ASN A 151 15.08 15.19 -8.72
N LYS A 152 14.35 14.72 -7.71
CA LYS A 152 13.08 15.28 -7.20
C LYS A 152 13.02 15.07 -5.68
N SER A 153 12.15 15.81 -4.97
CA SER A 153 11.89 15.59 -3.55
C SER A 153 10.91 14.43 -3.28
N CYS A 154 10.14 14.01 -4.28
CA CYS A 154 9.09 12.98 -4.18
C CYS A 154 9.64 11.65 -3.58
N PRO A 155 8.98 11.06 -2.57
CA PRO A 155 7.63 11.31 -2.05
C PRO A 155 7.53 12.45 -1.01
N GLY A 156 8.56 13.27 -0.83
CA GLY A 156 8.59 14.45 0.05
C GLY A 156 9.53 14.30 1.23
N THR A 157 10.09 15.43 1.67
CA THR A 157 11.10 15.49 2.73
C THR A 157 10.56 15.18 4.12
N LYS A 158 9.21 15.25 4.32
CA LYS A 158 8.51 14.86 5.56
C LYS A 158 7.89 13.46 5.49
N TRP A 159 8.10 12.74 4.39
CA TRP A 159 7.61 11.37 4.20
C TRP A 159 8.26 10.43 5.22
N PHE A 160 7.48 9.81 6.11
CA PHE A 160 7.96 8.84 7.12
C PHE A 160 9.37 9.16 7.67
N GLY A 161 9.57 10.39 8.14
CA GLY A 161 10.84 10.83 8.70
C GLY A 161 11.89 11.24 7.66
N GLY A 162 11.56 11.24 6.37
CA GLY A 162 12.42 11.71 5.28
C GLY A 162 12.35 10.85 4.03
N ASN A 163 12.92 11.36 2.94
CA ASN A 163 12.91 10.69 1.63
C ASN A 163 14.22 9.97 1.29
N THR A 164 15.13 9.80 2.24
CA THR A 164 16.38 9.05 2.06
C THR A 164 16.19 7.54 2.27
N LYS A 165 17.12 6.71 1.75
CA LYS A 165 17.11 5.26 2.01
C LYS A 165 17.23 4.96 3.51
N ALA A 166 18.10 5.69 4.22
CA ALA A 166 18.26 5.53 5.67
C ALA A 166 16.98 5.86 6.44
N ALA A 167 16.23 6.90 6.04
CA ALA A 167 14.93 7.20 6.63
C ALA A 167 13.89 6.09 6.35
N ALA A 168 13.87 5.56 5.12
CA ALA A 168 12.99 4.45 4.77
C ALA A 168 13.29 3.19 5.60
N GLU A 169 14.55 2.82 5.76
CA GLU A 169 14.99 1.67 6.56
C GLU A 169 14.64 1.84 8.04
N LYS A 170 14.71 3.06 8.56
CA LYS A 170 14.43 3.35 9.97
C LYS A 170 12.94 3.46 10.29
N TYR A 171 12.14 4.05 9.39
CA TYR A 171 10.79 4.49 9.74
C TYR A 171 9.66 3.86 8.90
N PHE A 172 9.86 3.62 7.61
CA PHE A 172 8.80 3.11 6.73
C PHE A 172 8.82 1.58 6.58
N ILE A 173 9.97 1.02 6.21
CA ILE A 173 10.11 -0.42 5.96
C ILE A 173 9.76 -1.27 7.19
N PRO A 174 10.16 -0.90 8.43
CA PRO A 174 9.75 -1.65 9.62
C PRO A 174 8.25 -1.68 9.84
N LEU A 175 7.54 -0.57 9.56
CA LEU A 175 6.08 -0.53 9.67
C LEU A 175 5.41 -1.46 8.65
N VAL A 176 5.89 -1.49 7.41
CA VAL A 176 5.38 -2.41 6.38
C VAL A 176 5.63 -3.87 6.77
N LYS A 177 6.83 -4.20 7.27
CA LYS A 177 7.16 -5.54 7.77
C LYS A 177 6.26 -5.95 8.92
N GLN A 178 6.07 -5.08 9.90
CA GLN A 178 5.19 -5.34 11.04
C GLN A 178 3.75 -5.60 10.59
N SER A 179 3.22 -4.76 9.67
CA SER A 179 1.88 -4.94 9.11
C SER A 179 1.75 -6.27 8.37
N LEU A 180 2.78 -6.69 7.64
CA LEU A 180 2.83 -7.99 6.94
C LEU A 180 2.83 -9.18 7.93
N GLU A 181 3.59 -9.08 9.02
CA GLU A 181 3.60 -10.07 10.10
C GLU A 181 2.25 -10.16 10.80
N ASP A 182 1.61 -9.02 11.08
CA ASP A 182 0.29 -8.97 11.71
C ASP A 182 -0.78 -9.61 10.82
N MET A 183 -0.76 -9.37 9.51
CA MET A 183 -1.65 -10.04 8.55
C MET A 183 -1.45 -11.55 8.53
N SER A 184 -0.19 -12.00 8.52
CA SER A 184 0.14 -13.43 8.53
C SER A 184 -0.28 -14.08 9.84
N PHE A 185 -0.15 -13.37 10.95
CA PHE A 185 -0.60 -13.83 12.26
C PHE A 185 -2.13 -13.95 12.33
N GLU A 186 -2.88 -12.97 11.85
CA GLU A 186 -4.35 -13.00 11.82
C GLU A 186 -4.88 -14.19 11.01
N GLU A 187 -4.27 -14.52 9.88
CA GLU A 187 -4.63 -15.70 9.09
C GLU A 187 -4.29 -17.00 9.80
N ALA A 188 -3.07 -17.09 10.35
CA ALA A 188 -2.64 -18.24 11.11
C ALA A 188 -3.55 -18.48 12.31
N LEU A 189 -3.93 -17.41 13.00
CA LEU A 189 -4.84 -17.45 14.14
C LEU A 189 -6.21 -18.02 13.77
N LYS A 190 -6.76 -17.61 12.62
CA LYS A 190 -8.02 -18.13 12.10
C LYS A 190 -7.92 -19.64 11.82
N ILE A 191 -6.86 -20.08 11.14
CA ILE A 191 -6.62 -21.50 10.85
C ILE A 191 -6.54 -22.32 12.15
N VAL A 192 -5.78 -21.84 13.13
CA VAL A 192 -5.63 -22.53 14.42
C VAL A 192 -6.95 -22.57 15.17
N SER A 193 -7.71 -21.49 15.18
CA SER A 193 -9.04 -21.44 15.80
C SER A 193 -10.00 -22.43 15.14
N ASP A 194 -10.09 -22.44 13.81
CA ASP A 194 -10.95 -23.34 13.06
C ASP A 194 -10.59 -24.82 13.26
N LYS A 195 -9.30 -25.14 13.37
CA LYS A 195 -8.81 -26.50 13.54
C LYS A 195 -8.86 -27.02 14.98
N SER A 196 -8.64 -26.13 15.97
CA SER A 196 -8.63 -26.52 17.39
C SER A 196 -9.98 -26.42 18.07
N GLY A 197 -10.96 -25.74 17.45
CA GLY A 197 -12.25 -25.42 18.09
C GLY A 197 -12.17 -24.37 19.19
N VAL A 198 -11.00 -23.78 19.43
CA VAL A 198 -10.79 -22.73 20.43
C VAL A 198 -11.17 -21.38 19.83
N ASN A 199 -11.92 -20.58 20.60
CA ASN A 199 -12.41 -19.28 20.16
C ASN A 199 -11.26 -18.37 19.68
N TYR A 200 -11.44 -17.75 18.49
CA TYR A 200 -10.50 -16.82 17.87
C TYR A 200 -10.12 -15.66 18.81
N ASP A 201 -11.09 -15.05 19.49
CA ASP A 201 -10.84 -13.92 20.40
C ASP A 201 -10.03 -14.33 21.64
N TYR A 202 -10.17 -15.57 22.10
CA TYR A 202 -9.31 -16.10 23.17
C TYR A 202 -7.83 -16.07 22.77
N TRP A 203 -7.52 -16.48 21.55
CA TRP A 203 -6.17 -16.46 21.01
C TRP A 203 -5.68 -15.04 20.74
N LYS A 204 -6.55 -14.19 20.20
CA LYS A 204 -6.23 -12.79 19.82
C LYS A 204 -5.82 -11.97 21.03
N LEU A 205 -6.47 -12.13 22.17
CA LEU A 205 -6.13 -11.46 23.43
C LEU A 205 -4.75 -11.81 23.97
N ARG A 206 -4.15 -12.94 23.56
CA ARG A 206 -2.84 -13.41 24.03
C ARG A 206 -1.65 -12.92 23.21
N LYS A 207 -1.86 -12.28 22.07
CA LYS A 207 -0.78 -11.82 21.19
C LYS A 207 0.21 -10.86 21.86
N ASP A 208 -0.25 -10.10 22.84
CA ASP A 208 0.52 -9.07 23.54
C ASP A 208 1.08 -9.56 24.89
N ILE A 209 0.75 -10.80 25.31
CA ILE A 209 1.10 -11.36 26.63
C ILE A 209 2.39 -12.18 26.56
N GLU A 210 2.67 -12.83 25.42
CA GLU A 210 3.84 -13.70 25.28
C GLU A 210 4.70 -13.30 24.08
N PRO A 211 6.00 -12.99 24.25
CA PRO A 211 6.88 -12.47 23.20
C PRO A 211 6.98 -13.35 21.94
N ASN A 212 6.81 -14.67 22.10
CA ASN A 212 6.95 -15.63 20.98
C ASN A 212 5.61 -16.17 20.45
N PHE A 213 4.49 -15.67 20.94
CA PHE A 213 3.16 -16.23 20.65
C PHE A 213 2.81 -16.15 19.17
N LYS A 214 3.05 -15.02 18.50
CA LYS A 214 2.81 -14.86 17.06
C LYS A 214 3.56 -15.91 16.25
N GLY A 215 4.84 -16.11 16.53
CA GLY A 215 5.67 -17.10 15.85
C GLY A 215 5.20 -18.54 16.08
N LEU A 216 4.74 -18.85 17.27
CA LEU A 216 4.19 -20.17 17.60
C LEU A 216 2.90 -20.45 16.82
N ILE A 217 1.95 -19.52 16.80
CA ILE A 217 0.68 -19.65 16.08
C ILE A 217 0.92 -19.84 14.57
N ILE A 218 1.84 -19.09 13.98
CA ILE A 218 2.21 -19.24 12.55
C ILE A 218 2.80 -20.64 12.30
N LYS A 219 3.66 -21.14 13.17
CA LYS A 219 4.22 -22.50 13.04
C LYS A 219 3.14 -23.58 13.14
N ILE A 220 2.21 -23.45 14.08
CA ILE A 220 1.07 -24.36 14.24
C ILE A 220 0.18 -24.35 13.00
N ALA A 221 -0.15 -23.17 12.47
CA ALA A 221 -0.97 -23.03 11.27
C ALA A 221 -0.31 -23.73 10.07
N LYS A 222 1.01 -23.60 9.89
CA LYS A 222 1.78 -24.32 8.84
C LYS A 222 1.70 -25.84 9.00
N ALA A 223 1.76 -26.35 10.23
CA ALA A 223 1.62 -27.78 10.50
C ALA A 223 0.22 -28.30 10.14
N PHE A 224 -0.80 -27.45 10.13
CA PHE A 224 -2.14 -27.78 9.65
C PHE A 224 -2.32 -27.60 8.13
N GLY A 225 -1.25 -27.33 7.38
CA GLY A 225 -1.28 -27.16 5.94
C GLY A 225 -1.79 -25.80 5.46
N GLY A 226 -1.74 -24.78 6.34
CA GLY A 226 -2.10 -23.40 6.07
C GLY A 226 -0.91 -22.45 6.11
N VAL A 227 -0.97 -21.33 5.34
CA VAL A 227 -0.04 -20.18 5.22
C VAL A 227 1.27 -20.50 4.51
#